data_9995551d546c9d5e2e5f014f652bb58d
#
_entry.id   9995551d546c9d5e2e5f014f652bb58d
#
_cell.length_a   1.000
_cell.length_b   1.000
_cell.length_c   1.000
_cell.angle_alpha   90.00
_cell.angle_beta   90.00
_cell.angle_gamma   90.00
#
_symmetry.space_group_name_H-M   'P 1'
#
loop_
_entity.id
_entity.type
_entity.pdbx_description
1 polymer ?
#
loop_
_entity_poly.entity_id
_entity_poly.type
_entity_poly.pdbx_seq_one_letter_code
_entity_poly.pdbx_strand_id
1 'polypeptide(L)'
;MSETHTPQAGEDHAADNDVVALLTRQHGDIRNLFDEVERSTGDERREAFRRLVRLLAVHETAEEEVVHPFARRGIPGGEQVVEERLTEERSAKETLAALDDMDCDDPKFLPRLLALRSEVQDHARAEERYEFPHIRRGADAATLATMAKGVKAAEAMAPTRPHPGVESAAANVALGPVTALMDRTKDAVRKAMGRH
;
A
#
# COMPACT_ATOMS: atom_id res chain seq x y z
N MET A 1 21.41 24.07 -34.37
CA MET A 1 20.64 22.82 -34.47
C MET A 1 20.23 22.43 -33.07
N SER A 2 19.01 22.74 -32.69
CA SER A 2 18.47 22.46 -31.35
C SER A 2 17.66 21.18 -31.45
N GLU A 3 18.17 20.11 -30.84
CA GLU A 3 17.41 18.87 -30.67
C GLU A 3 16.38 19.08 -29.57
N THR A 4 15.12 19.10 -29.96
CA THR A 4 13.99 19.10 -29.04
C THR A 4 13.79 17.68 -28.51
N HIS A 5 14.21 17.46 -27.27
CA HIS A 5 13.93 16.26 -26.52
C HIS A 5 12.42 16.18 -26.23
N THR A 6 11.73 15.24 -26.87
CA THR A 6 10.32 14.93 -26.58
C THR A 6 10.28 13.88 -25.49
N PRO A 7 9.69 14.16 -24.33
CA PRO A 7 9.70 13.21 -23.22
C PRO A 7 8.42 12.37 -23.12
N GLN A 8 8.63 11.10 -22.78
CA GLN A 8 8.17 10.41 -21.57
C GLN A 8 6.70 9.98 -21.41
N ALA A 9 5.77 10.19 -22.33
CA ALA A 9 4.41 9.61 -22.18
C ALA A 9 4.36 8.06 -22.30
N GLY A 10 5.37 7.45 -22.90
CA GLY A 10 5.43 6.00 -23.07
C GLY A 10 6.01 5.23 -21.87
N GLU A 11 6.88 5.87 -21.08
CA GLU A 11 7.51 5.26 -19.91
C GLU A 11 6.55 5.22 -18.71
N ASP A 12 5.73 6.25 -18.53
CA ASP A 12 4.72 6.30 -17.47
C ASP A 12 3.63 5.23 -17.65
N HIS A 13 3.20 4.97 -18.91
CA HIS A 13 2.23 3.91 -19.18
C HIS A 13 2.80 2.49 -19.02
N ALA A 14 4.10 2.29 -19.22
CA ALA A 14 4.74 1.00 -18.98
C ALA A 14 4.89 0.73 -17.48
N ALA A 15 5.26 1.71 -16.70
CA ALA A 15 5.36 1.62 -15.23
C ALA A 15 3.99 1.36 -14.58
N ASP A 16 2.92 1.94 -15.11
CA ASP A 16 1.57 1.74 -14.63
C ASP A 16 1.04 0.30 -14.83
N ASN A 17 1.63 -0.48 -15.70
CA ASN A 17 1.27 -1.87 -15.95
C ASN A 17 2.25 -2.88 -15.32
N ASP A 18 3.16 -2.44 -14.48
CA ASP A 18 4.08 -3.27 -13.71
C ASP A 18 3.69 -3.22 -12.23
N VAL A 19 3.21 -4.34 -11.69
CA VAL A 19 2.81 -4.46 -10.28
C VAL A 19 3.92 -4.03 -9.33
N VAL A 20 5.17 -4.39 -9.62
CA VAL A 20 6.32 -4.04 -8.79
C VAL A 20 6.56 -2.53 -8.80
N ALA A 21 6.41 -1.87 -9.95
CA ALA A 21 6.53 -0.42 -10.02
C ALA A 21 5.42 0.29 -9.21
N LEU A 22 4.19 -0.24 -9.25
CA LEU A 22 3.07 0.29 -8.47
C LEU A 22 3.32 0.16 -6.96
N LEU A 23 3.70 -1.03 -6.48
CA LEU A 23 3.97 -1.27 -5.06
C LEU A 23 5.17 -0.46 -4.56
N THR A 24 6.26 -0.39 -5.33
CA THR A 24 7.42 0.46 -4.98
C THR A 24 7.02 1.94 -4.87
N ARG A 25 6.12 2.42 -5.73
CA ARG A 25 5.56 3.78 -5.60
C ARG A 25 4.78 3.93 -4.30
N GLN A 26 3.91 2.97 -3.96
CA GLN A 26 3.15 2.99 -2.70
C GLN A 26 4.07 2.98 -1.47
N HIS A 27 5.18 2.24 -1.48
CA HIS A 27 6.20 2.32 -0.42
C HIS A 27 6.74 3.75 -0.27
N GLY A 28 6.95 4.46 -1.39
CA GLY A 28 7.33 5.88 -1.38
C GLY A 28 6.26 6.76 -0.74
N ASP A 29 5.01 6.58 -1.12
CA ASP A 29 3.87 7.34 -0.59
C ASP A 29 3.64 7.05 0.90
N ILE A 30 3.80 5.81 1.34
CA ILE A 30 3.74 5.42 2.76
C ILE A 30 4.84 6.12 3.56
N ARG A 31 6.09 6.13 3.07
CA ARG A 31 7.20 6.86 3.71
C ARG A 31 6.88 8.35 3.86
N ASN A 32 6.36 8.97 2.80
CA ASN A 32 5.98 10.39 2.80
C ASN A 32 4.86 10.69 3.81
N LEU A 33 3.88 9.80 3.93
CA LEU A 33 2.78 9.95 4.90
C LEU A 33 3.26 9.81 6.33
N PHE A 34 4.18 8.89 6.65
CA PHE A 34 4.82 8.84 7.96
C PHE A 34 5.52 10.17 8.29
N ASP A 35 6.28 10.72 7.34
CA ASP A 35 6.95 12.02 7.50
C ASP A 35 5.93 13.15 7.75
N GLU A 36 4.80 13.12 7.06
CA GLU A 36 3.75 14.12 7.22
C GLU A 36 3.10 14.04 8.61
N VAL A 37 2.75 12.83 9.08
CA VAL A 37 2.18 12.62 10.42
C VAL A 37 3.15 13.10 11.50
N GLU A 38 4.44 12.80 11.35
CA GLU A 38 5.46 13.20 12.31
C GLU A 38 5.63 14.71 12.42
N ARG A 39 5.60 15.43 11.29
CA ARG A 39 5.81 16.89 11.21
C ARG A 39 4.56 17.70 11.56
N SER A 40 3.37 17.13 11.42
CA SER A 40 2.09 17.80 11.66
C SER A 40 1.70 17.76 13.14
N THR A 41 0.72 18.59 13.51
CA THR A 41 0.13 18.64 14.88
C THR A 41 -1.38 18.77 14.79
N GLY A 42 -2.11 18.42 15.86
CA GLY A 42 -3.56 18.59 15.97
C GLY A 42 -4.34 17.94 14.81
N ASP A 43 -5.26 18.67 14.21
CA ASP A 43 -6.14 18.15 13.16
C ASP A 43 -5.37 17.77 11.87
N GLU A 44 -4.28 18.47 11.54
CA GLU A 44 -3.44 18.12 10.38
C GLU A 44 -2.78 16.76 10.58
N ARG A 45 -2.25 16.48 11.78
CA ARG A 45 -1.68 15.17 12.13
C ARG A 45 -2.74 14.08 12.03
N ARG A 46 -3.93 14.32 12.56
CA ARG A 46 -5.04 13.37 12.51
C ARG A 46 -5.44 13.04 11.08
N GLU A 47 -5.50 14.02 10.18
CA GLU A 47 -5.84 13.80 8.79
C GLU A 47 -4.71 13.07 8.02
N ALA A 48 -3.46 13.42 8.27
CA ALA A 48 -2.31 12.72 7.68
C ALA A 48 -2.28 11.25 8.16
N PHE A 49 -2.53 10.99 9.45
CA PHE A 49 -2.60 9.65 9.99
C PHE A 49 -3.73 8.82 9.39
N ARG A 50 -4.93 9.41 9.20
CA ARG A 50 -6.04 8.73 8.51
C ARG A 50 -5.69 8.31 7.08
N ARG A 51 -4.94 9.15 6.35
CA ARG A 51 -4.47 8.80 5.01
C ARG A 51 -3.45 7.66 5.06
N LEU A 52 -2.55 7.68 6.03
CA LEU A 52 -1.57 6.60 6.25
C LEU A 52 -2.27 5.27 6.54
N VAL A 53 -3.25 5.25 7.47
CA VAL A 53 -4.05 4.06 7.81
C VAL A 53 -4.71 3.47 6.56
N ARG A 54 -5.33 4.32 5.74
CA ARG A 54 -5.99 3.88 4.51
C ARG A 54 -5.01 3.29 3.51
N LEU A 55 -3.89 3.97 3.28
CA LEU A 55 -2.92 3.49 2.30
C LEU A 55 -2.30 2.17 2.73
N LEU A 56 -1.90 2.03 4.00
CA LEU A 56 -1.38 0.78 4.53
C LEU A 56 -2.40 -0.36 4.40
N ALA A 57 -3.66 -0.16 4.80
CA ALA A 57 -4.69 -1.18 4.70
C ALA A 57 -4.93 -1.66 3.25
N VAL A 58 -4.89 -0.74 2.29
CA VAL A 58 -5.06 -1.05 0.87
C VAL A 58 -3.84 -1.77 0.31
N HIS A 59 -2.65 -1.30 0.63
CA HIS A 59 -1.38 -1.84 0.18
C HIS A 59 -1.22 -3.29 0.63
N GLU A 60 -1.30 -3.56 1.93
CA GLU A 60 -1.19 -4.91 2.47
C GLU A 60 -2.28 -5.86 1.95
N THR A 61 -3.53 -5.38 1.80
CA THR A 61 -4.59 -6.21 1.18
C THR A 61 -4.28 -6.53 -0.28
N ALA A 62 -3.69 -5.60 -1.03
CA ALA A 62 -3.30 -5.86 -2.40
C ALA A 62 -2.17 -6.90 -2.47
N GLU A 63 -1.22 -6.87 -1.54
CA GLU A 63 -0.15 -7.86 -1.47
C GLU A 63 -0.66 -9.24 -1.10
N GLU A 64 -1.50 -9.37 -0.08
CA GLU A 64 -2.13 -10.63 0.30
C GLU A 64 -2.91 -11.29 -0.85
N GLU A 65 -3.64 -10.52 -1.64
CA GLU A 65 -4.49 -11.05 -2.71
C GLU A 65 -3.74 -11.22 -4.05
N VAL A 66 -2.68 -10.47 -4.28
CA VAL A 66 -1.99 -10.41 -5.58
C VAL A 66 -0.59 -11.00 -5.52
N VAL A 67 0.24 -10.51 -4.60
CA VAL A 67 1.69 -10.80 -4.54
C VAL A 67 1.95 -12.13 -3.88
N HIS A 68 1.45 -12.34 -2.67
CA HIS A 68 1.74 -13.55 -1.89
C HIS A 68 1.31 -14.84 -2.58
N PRO A 69 0.13 -14.93 -3.26
CA PRO A 69 -0.23 -16.14 -4.01
C PRO A 69 0.73 -16.47 -5.15
N PHE A 70 1.36 -15.46 -5.76
CA PHE A 70 2.38 -15.65 -6.78
C PHE A 70 3.72 -16.01 -6.14
N ALA A 71 4.15 -15.27 -5.11
CA ALA A 71 5.42 -15.46 -4.42
C ALA A 71 5.55 -16.88 -3.82
N ARG A 72 4.50 -17.40 -3.20
CA ARG A 72 4.48 -18.78 -2.64
C ARG A 72 4.92 -19.83 -3.64
N ARG A 73 4.56 -19.68 -4.92
CA ARG A 73 4.83 -20.67 -5.97
C ARG A 73 6.00 -20.30 -6.86
N GLY A 74 6.30 -19.02 -6.99
CA GLY A 74 7.19 -18.49 -8.02
C GLY A 74 8.59 -18.13 -7.55
N ILE A 75 8.83 -18.02 -6.23
CA ILE A 75 10.15 -17.65 -5.71
C ILE A 75 10.77 -18.77 -4.87
N PRO A 76 12.11 -18.87 -4.82
CA PRO A 76 12.79 -19.86 -3.96
C PRO A 76 12.43 -19.62 -2.48
N GLY A 77 12.01 -20.68 -1.79
CA GLY A 77 11.56 -20.59 -0.39
C GLY A 77 10.27 -19.78 -0.19
N GLY A 78 9.45 -19.61 -1.23
CA GLY A 78 8.31 -18.70 -1.25
C GLY A 78 7.29 -18.94 -0.14
N GLU A 79 7.06 -20.20 0.28
CA GLU A 79 6.17 -20.49 1.39
C GLU A 79 6.66 -19.85 2.70
N GLN A 80 7.94 -20.03 3.02
CA GLN A 80 8.52 -19.46 4.24
C GLN A 80 8.57 -17.92 4.17
N VAL A 81 8.98 -17.38 3.02
CA VAL A 81 9.04 -15.92 2.81
C VAL A 81 7.67 -15.29 3.03
N VAL A 82 6.61 -15.85 2.45
CA VAL A 82 5.26 -15.31 2.61
C VAL A 82 4.75 -15.44 4.04
N GLU A 83 5.04 -16.55 4.74
CA GLU A 83 4.65 -16.68 6.15
C GLU A 83 5.36 -15.65 7.06
N GLU A 84 6.61 -15.32 6.76
CA GLU A 84 7.34 -14.24 7.43
C GLU A 84 6.67 -12.89 7.17
N ARG A 85 6.34 -12.56 5.89
CA ARG A 85 5.63 -11.32 5.52
C ARG A 85 4.28 -11.20 6.23
N LEU A 86 3.44 -12.24 6.16
CA LEU A 86 2.13 -12.26 6.83
C LEU A 86 2.22 -12.09 8.35
N THR A 87 3.33 -12.53 8.96
CA THR A 87 3.57 -12.32 10.39
C THR A 87 3.91 -10.87 10.70
N GLU A 88 4.76 -10.25 9.89
CA GLU A 88 5.11 -8.82 9.98
C GLU A 88 3.89 -7.93 9.76
N GLU A 89 3.12 -8.18 8.71
CA GLU A 89 1.88 -7.45 8.40
C GLU A 89 0.85 -7.55 9.55
N ARG A 90 0.71 -8.74 10.15
CA ARG A 90 -0.20 -8.90 11.30
C ARG A 90 0.23 -8.04 12.48
N SER A 91 1.52 -8.02 12.80
CA SER A 91 2.08 -7.17 13.85
C SER A 91 1.84 -5.68 13.55
N ALA A 92 2.08 -5.27 12.32
CA ALA A 92 1.84 -3.90 11.87
C ALA A 92 0.36 -3.51 11.97
N LYS A 93 -0.57 -4.39 11.56
CA LYS A 93 -2.02 -4.19 11.66
C LYS A 93 -2.50 -4.04 13.11
N GLU A 94 -1.98 -4.85 14.03
CA GLU A 94 -2.29 -4.73 15.46
C GLU A 94 -1.80 -3.40 16.02
N THR A 95 -0.59 -2.98 15.69
CA THR A 95 -0.02 -1.70 16.09
C THR A 95 -0.79 -0.52 15.48
N LEU A 96 -1.16 -0.63 14.21
CA LEU A 96 -1.94 0.39 13.50
C LEU A 96 -3.33 0.57 14.11
N ALA A 97 -4.02 -0.54 14.42
CA ALA A 97 -5.32 -0.49 15.09
C ALA A 97 -5.22 0.16 16.49
N ALA A 98 -4.18 -0.17 17.26
CA ALA A 98 -3.97 0.45 18.57
C ALA A 98 -3.64 1.96 18.47
N LEU A 99 -3.02 2.41 17.37
CA LEU A 99 -2.78 3.83 17.09
C LEU A 99 -4.06 4.54 16.63
N ASP A 100 -4.92 3.87 15.86
CA ASP A 100 -6.19 4.44 15.38
C ASP A 100 -7.18 4.71 16.52
N ASP A 101 -7.10 3.92 17.59
CA ASP A 101 -7.87 4.12 18.83
C ASP A 101 -7.28 5.20 19.75
N MET A 102 -6.08 5.76 19.44
CA MET A 102 -5.41 6.75 20.27
C MET A 102 -5.71 8.18 19.81
N ASP A 103 -5.65 9.13 20.75
CA ASP A 103 -5.54 10.53 20.38
C ASP A 103 -4.16 10.82 19.77
N CYS A 104 -4.13 11.46 18.61
CA CYS A 104 -2.88 11.83 17.94
C CYS A 104 -2.02 12.83 18.73
N ASP A 105 -2.62 13.51 19.72
CA ASP A 105 -1.93 14.42 20.63
C ASP A 105 -1.47 13.74 21.94
N ASP A 106 -1.79 12.44 22.13
CA ASP A 106 -1.25 11.65 23.25
C ASP A 106 0.28 11.57 23.16
N PRO A 107 1.02 11.86 24.25
CA PRO A 107 2.49 11.77 24.25
C PRO A 107 3.06 10.41 23.82
N LYS A 108 2.27 9.34 23.91
CA LYS A 108 2.67 7.99 23.49
C LYS A 108 2.44 7.71 22.02
N PHE A 109 1.67 8.56 21.31
CA PHE A 109 1.33 8.35 19.90
C PHE A 109 2.57 8.34 19.00
N LEU A 110 3.37 9.41 19.02
CA LEU A 110 4.56 9.51 18.18
C LEU A 110 5.60 8.40 18.42
N PRO A 111 5.96 8.05 19.67
CA PRO A 111 6.87 6.92 19.90
C PRO A 111 6.37 5.60 19.30
N ARG A 112 5.07 5.31 19.37
CA ARG A 112 4.48 4.11 18.77
C ARG A 112 4.43 4.20 17.25
N LEU A 113 4.09 5.36 16.69
CA LEU A 113 4.12 5.59 15.25
C LEU A 113 5.51 5.37 14.66
N LEU A 114 6.57 5.84 15.34
CA LEU A 114 7.96 5.66 14.91
C LEU A 114 8.40 4.19 14.97
N ALA A 115 7.92 3.42 15.95
CA ALA A 115 8.14 1.98 15.99
C ALA A 115 7.47 1.28 14.80
N LEU A 116 6.19 1.57 14.55
CA LEU A 116 5.46 1.07 13.36
C LEU A 116 6.16 1.46 12.06
N ARG A 117 6.61 2.71 11.95
CA ARG A 117 7.37 3.18 10.78
C ARG A 117 8.60 2.32 10.52
N SER A 118 9.36 1.95 11.56
CA SER A 118 10.54 1.11 11.40
C SER A 118 10.17 -0.27 10.88
N GLU A 119 9.15 -0.90 11.45
CA GLU A 119 8.65 -2.23 11.04
C GLU A 119 8.20 -2.23 9.58
N VAL A 120 7.36 -1.27 9.19
CA VAL A 120 6.85 -1.13 7.82
C VAL A 120 7.99 -0.87 6.81
N GLN A 121 8.99 -0.06 7.19
CA GLN A 121 10.13 0.19 6.31
C GLN A 121 11.08 -1.01 6.19
N ASP A 122 11.23 -1.82 7.24
CA ASP A 122 12.02 -3.05 7.18
C ASP A 122 11.35 -4.09 6.28
N HIS A 123 10.02 -4.24 6.41
CA HIS A 123 9.17 -5.06 5.55
C HIS A 123 9.32 -4.65 4.06
N ALA A 124 9.05 -3.40 3.72
CA ALA A 124 9.18 -2.89 2.36
C ALA A 124 10.59 -3.09 1.77
N ARG A 125 11.64 -2.89 2.58
CA ARG A 125 13.02 -3.15 2.14
C ARG A 125 13.29 -4.62 1.84
N ALA A 126 12.68 -5.53 2.59
CA ALA A 126 12.85 -6.96 2.36
C ALA A 126 12.19 -7.39 1.04
N GLU A 127 10.98 -6.88 0.75
CA GLU A 127 10.28 -7.11 -0.50
C GLU A 127 11.04 -6.55 -1.71
N GLU A 128 11.43 -5.29 -1.63
CA GLU A 128 12.18 -4.61 -2.70
C GLU A 128 13.51 -5.30 -3.01
N ARG A 129 14.17 -5.90 -2.01
CA ARG A 129 15.47 -6.58 -2.19
C ARG A 129 15.35 -8.01 -2.67
N TYR A 130 14.31 -8.73 -2.25
CA TYR A 130 14.20 -10.16 -2.50
C TYR A 130 13.00 -10.51 -3.37
N GLU A 131 11.79 -10.18 -2.98
CA GLU A 131 10.57 -10.66 -3.61
C GLU A 131 10.33 -10.00 -4.98
N PHE A 132 10.38 -8.69 -5.05
CA PHE A 132 10.12 -7.95 -6.28
C PHE A 132 11.06 -8.32 -7.45
N PRO A 133 12.39 -8.47 -7.24
CA PRO A 133 13.26 -8.97 -8.29
C PRO A 133 12.93 -10.38 -8.76
N HIS A 134 12.44 -11.26 -7.87
CA HIS A 134 12.04 -12.62 -8.25
C HIS A 134 10.70 -12.61 -9.01
N ILE A 135 9.74 -11.79 -8.59
CA ILE A 135 8.46 -11.60 -9.29
C ILE A 135 8.72 -11.13 -10.72
N ARG A 136 9.54 -10.09 -10.92
CA ARG A 136 9.89 -9.58 -12.27
C ARG A 136 10.55 -10.61 -13.15
N ARG A 137 11.37 -11.50 -12.60
CA ARG A 137 12.01 -12.57 -13.36
C ARG A 137 11.09 -13.75 -13.66
N GLY A 138 10.15 -14.03 -12.76
CA GLY A 138 9.28 -15.20 -12.81
C GLY A 138 7.95 -14.98 -13.52
N ALA A 139 7.50 -13.74 -13.65
CA ALA A 139 6.23 -13.38 -14.29
C ALA A 139 6.46 -12.81 -15.70
N ASP A 140 5.61 -13.20 -16.63
CA ASP A 140 5.55 -12.55 -17.94
C ASP A 140 4.81 -11.21 -17.87
N ALA A 141 4.90 -10.40 -18.92
CA ALA A 141 4.28 -9.08 -18.98
C ALA A 141 2.75 -9.13 -18.79
N ALA A 142 2.07 -10.17 -19.24
CA ALA A 142 0.63 -10.32 -19.09
C ALA A 142 0.26 -10.61 -17.65
N THR A 143 1.03 -11.41 -16.95
CA THR A 143 0.88 -11.70 -15.50
C THR A 143 1.14 -10.43 -14.69
N LEU A 144 2.24 -9.70 -14.92
CA LEU A 144 2.52 -8.44 -14.24
C LEU A 144 1.41 -7.41 -14.44
N ALA A 145 0.88 -7.30 -15.66
CA ALA A 145 -0.24 -6.40 -15.96
C ALA A 145 -1.55 -6.83 -15.28
N THR A 146 -1.80 -8.13 -15.15
CA THR A 146 -2.98 -8.64 -14.43
C THR A 146 -2.86 -8.35 -12.93
N MET A 147 -1.69 -8.57 -12.34
CA MET A 147 -1.41 -8.21 -10.96
C MET A 147 -1.55 -6.70 -10.73
N ALA A 148 -1.04 -5.87 -11.66
CA ALA A 148 -1.17 -4.42 -11.60
C ALA A 148 -2.64 -3.95 -11.60
N LYS A 149 -3.54 -4.64 -12.32
CA LYS A 149 -4.99 -4.36 -12.26
C LYS A 149 -5.57 -4.60 -10.87
N GLY A 150 -5.12 -5.65 -10.18
CA GLY A 150 -5.53 -5.92 -8.80
C GLY A 150 -5.11 -4.79 -7.86
N VAL A 151 -3.84 -4.37 -7.92
CA VAL A 151 -3.33 -3.26 -7.10
C VAL A 151 -4.06 -1.95 -7.39
N LYS A 152 -4.31 -1.61 -8.67
CA LYS A 152 -5.09 -0.42 -9.04
C LYS A 152 -6.53 -0.47 -8.53
N ALA A 153 -7.15 -1.65 -8.52
CA ALA A 153 -8.48 -1.81 -7.93
C ALA A 153 -8.47 -1.58 -6.41
N ALA A 154 -7.40 -2.01 -5.73
CA ALA A 154 -7.19 -1.70 -4.32
C ALA A 154 -7.00 -0.19 -4.09
N GLU A 155 -6.14 0.48 -4.87
CA GLU A 155 -5.93 1.93 -4.80
C GLU A 155 -7.23 2.73 -4.95
N ALA A 156 -8.12 2.30 -5.85
CA ALA A 156 -9.40 2.95 -6.08
C ALA A 156 -10.34 2.92 -4.85
N MET A 157 -10.12 2.01 -3.91
CA MET A 157 -10.91 1.91 -2.66
C MET A 157 -10.46 2.93 -1.60
N ALA A 158 -9.23 3.43 -1.67
CA ALA A 158 -8.71 4.41 -0.73
C ALA A 158 -7.85 5.46 -1.44
N PRO A 159 -8.47 6.44 -2.13
CA PRO A 159 -7.74 7.50 -2.79
C PRO A 159 -6.87 8.26 -1.78
N THR A 160 -5.58 8.39 -2.09
CA THR A 160 -4.57 9.04 -1.24
C THR A 160 -4.64 10.56 -1.26
N ARG A 161 -5.44 11.14 -2.15
CA ARG A 161 -5.61 12.60 -2.28
C ARG A 161 -7.08 12.98 -2.18
N PRO A 162 -7.44 14.00 -1.37
CA PRO A 162 -8.76 14.58 -1.43
C PRO A 162 -8.92 15.21 -2.82
N HIS A 163 -9.90 14.74 -3.60
CA HIS A 163 -10.29 15.42 -4.81
C HIS A 163 -11.06 16.69 -4.42
N PRO A 164 -10.66 17.89 -4.88
CA PRO A 164 -11.44 19.11 -4.67
C PRO A 164 -12.86 18.89 -5.20
N GLY A 165 -13.87 18.99 -4.34
CA GLY A 165 -15.28 18.88 -4.72
C GLY A 165 -16.00 17.60 -4.24
N VAL A 166 -15.37 16.69 -3.50
CA VAL A 166 -16.04 15.57 -2.85
C VAL A 166 -16.11 15.79 -1.34
N GLU A 167 -16.70 16.88 -0.95
CA GLU A 167 -17.18 17.11 0.43
C GLU A 167 -18.54 16.42 0.63
N SER A 168 -18.65 15.13 0.37
CA SER A 168 -19.88 14.42 0.68
C SER A 168 -19.77 13.79 2.05
N ALA A 169 -20.84 13.86 2.83
CA ALA A 169 -21.01 13.20 4.14
C ALA A 169 -20.69 11.69 4.09
N ALA A 170 -20.66 11.08 2.92
CA ALA A 170 -20.22 9.71 2.68
C ALA A 170 -18.70 9.52 2.89
N ALA A 171 -17.88 10.56 2.71
CA ALA A 171 -16.44 10.47 2.99
C ALA A 171 -16.15 10.48 4.51
N ASN A 172 -17.02 11.10 5.32
CA ASN A 172 -16.90 11.13 6.77
C ASN A 172 -17.45 9.88 7.47
N VAL A 173 -18.23 9.04 6.79
CA VAL A 173 -18.71 7.72 7.28
C VAL A 173 -17.67 6.63 7.02
N ALA A 174 -16.58 6.93 6.33
CA ALA A 174 -15.66 5.96 5.76
C ALA A 174 -14.49 5.54 6.65
N LEU A 175 -14.51 5.84 7.94
CA LEU A 175 -13.71 5.09 8.90
C LEU A 175 -14.64 4.15 9.68
N GLY A 176 -15.30 3.28 8.93
CA GLY A 176 -15.65 2.00 9.49
C GLY A 176 -14.34 1.29 9.88
N PRO A 177 -14.39 0.27 10.75
CA PRO A 177 -13.18 -0.41 11.21
C PRO A 177 -12.25 -0.70 10.02
N VAL A 178 -10.95 -0.58 10.21
CA VAL A 178 -9.91 -0.92 9.20
C VAL A 178 -10.25 -2.25 8.51
N THR A 179 -10.78 -3.21 9.24
CA THR A 179 -11.30 -4.48 8.72
C THR A 179 -12.34 -4.34 7.61
N ALA A 180 -13.30 -3.42 7.73
CA ALA A 180 -14.32 -3.21 6.71
C ALA A 180 -13.75 -2.55 5.43
N LEU A 181 -12.70 -1.76 5.54
CA LEU A 181 -11.95 -1.25 4.40
C LEU A 181 -11.20 -2.39 3.71
N MET A 182 -10.51 -3.23 4.47
CA MET A 182 -9.78 -4.38 3.96
C MET A 182 -10.69 -5.37 3.23
N ASP A 183 -11.86 -5.69 3.79
CA ASP A 183 -12.82 -6.59 3.15
C ASP A 183 -13.30 -6.05 1.79
N ARG A 184 -13.66 -4.76 1.72
CA ARG A 184 -14.05 -4.12 0.45
C ARG A 184 -12.92 -4.08 -0.56
N THR A 185 -11.70 -3.83 -0.10
CA THR A 185 -10.51 -3.83 -0.95
C THR A 185 -10.26 -5.23 -1.51
N LYS A 186 -10.38 -6.25 -0.67
CA LYS A 186 -10.25 -7.66 -1.06
C LYS A 186 -11.24 -8.06 -2.16
N ASP A 187 -12.51 -7.68 -2.01
CA ASP A 187 -13.54 -7.91 -3.01
C ASP A 187 -13.25 -7.19 -4.33
N ALA A 188 -12.79 -5.94 -4.26
CA ALA A 188 -12.42 -5.17 -5.45
C ALA A 188 -11.24 -5.79 -6.20
N VAL A 189 -10.20 -6.23 -5.50
CA VAL A 189 -9.03 -6.90 -6.06
C VAL A 189 -9.44 -8.22 -6.74
N ARG A 190 -10.21 -9.07 -6.05
CA ARG A 190 -10.68 -10.36 -6.58
C ARG A 190 -11.48 -10.17 -7.86
N LYS A 191 -12.41 -9.23 -7.86
CA LYS A 191 -13.20 -8.88 -9.04
C LYS A 191 -12.33 -8.41 -10.20
N ALA A 192 -11.36 -7.54 -9.95
CA ALA A 192 -10.44 -7.03 -10.98
C ALA A 192 -9.56 -8.13 -11.59
N MET A 193 -9.21 -9.13 -10.79
CA MET A 193 -8.43 -10.30 -11.21
C MET A 193 -9.26 -11.43 -11.81
N GLY A 194 -10.60 -11.26 -11.96
CA GLY A 194 -11.50 -12.30 -12.48
C GLY A 194 -11.66 -13.50 -11.55
N ARG A 195 -11.44 -13.32 -10.25
CA ARG A 195 -11.68 -14.35 -9.22
C ARG A 195 -13.05 -14.10 -8.59
N HIS A 196 -13.90 -15.10 -8.60
CA HIS A 196 -15.24 -15.08 -7.99
C HIS A 196 -15.30 -15.94 -6.74
#